data_c98a44f5e8a8846b6d38d1a4229738b5
#
_entry.id   c98a44f5e8a8846b6d38d1a4229738b5
#
_cell.length_a   1.000
_cell.length_b   1.000
_cell.length_c   1.000
_cell.angle_alpha   90.00
_cell.angle_beta   90.00
_cell.angle_gamma   90.00
#
_symmetry.space_group_name_H-M   'P 1'
#
loop_
_entity.id
_entity.type
_entity.pdbx_description
1 polymer ?
#
loop_
_entity_poly.entity_id
_entity_poly.type
_entity_poly.pdbx_seq_one_letter_code
_entity_poly.pdbx_strand_id
1 'polypeptide(L)'
;SAAVTVFASGWSTSVPYTQTVSVSGLTAAMDVMLGLNITGSPSAVSVVGWKKALGMIDEGTTANGTITFKCYSKKPEINIPVYIKSV
;
A
#
# COMPACT_ATOMS: atom_id res chain seq x y z
N SER A 1 -4.40 9.55 9.61
CA SER A 1 -4.22 9.57 8.15
C SER A 1 -2.74 9.72 7.80
N ALA A 2 -2.27 8.96 6.84
CA ALA A 2 -0.87 9.01 6.42
C ALA A 2 -0.74 8.74 4.93
N ALA A 3 0.27 9.35 4.32
CA ALA A 3 0.67 9.08 2.94
C ALA A 3 1.97 8.30 2.95
N VAL A 4 2.01 7.18 2.26
CA VAL A 4 3.20 6.34 2.16
C VAL A 4 3.41 5.90 0.72
N THR A 5 4.62 5.47 0.41
CA THR A 5 4.91 4.83 -0.87
C THR A 5 5.12 3.34 -0.65
N VAL A 6 4.37 2.54 -1.39
CA VAL A 6 4.59 1.09 -1.43
C VAL A 6 5.55 0.83 -2.59
N PHE A 7 6.77 0.40 -2.26
CA PHE A 7 7.83 0.28 -3.26
C PHE A 7 7.77 -1.03 -4.02
N ALA A 8 8.00 -0.97 -5.32
CA ALA A 8 8.09 -2.18 -6.16
C ALA A 8 9.20 -3.11 -5.69
N SER A 9 10.29 -2.57 -5.16
CA SER A 9 11.44 -3.33 -4.67
C SER A 9 11.28 -3.86 -3.24
N GLY A 10 10.20 -3.49 -2.55
CA GLY A 10 10.01 -3.81 -1.13
C GLY A 10 9.34 -5.15 -0.85
N TRP A 11 8.88 -5.85 -1.87
CA TRP A 11 8.15 -7.10 -1.71
C TRP A 11 9.07 -8.30 -1.47
N SER A 12 8.60 -9.25 -0.67
CA SER A 12 9.28 -10.53 -0.52
C SER A 12 9.30 -11.30 -1.85
N THR A 13 10.08 -12.36 -1.91
CA THR A 13 10.34 -13.09 -3.16
C THR A 13 9.44 -14.31 -3.38
N SER A 14 8.63 -14.68 -2.40
CA SER A 14 7.73 -15.83 -2.50
C SER A 14 6.33 -15.49 -2.03
N VAL A 15 5.35 -16.20 -2.55
CA VAL A 15 3.93 -16.03 -2.22
C VAL A 15 3.66 -16.55 -0.80
N PRO A 16 2.92 -15.85 0.04
CA PRO A 16 2.38 -14.51 -0.21
C PRO A 16 3.47 -13.44 -0.18
N TYR A 17 3.46 -12.56 -1.16
CA TYR A 17 4.39 -11.44 -1.20
C TYR A 17 4.01 -10.44 -0.09
N THR A 18 4.99 -10.04 0.71
CA THR A 18 4.74 -9.12 1.84
C THR A 18 5.65 -7.91 1.78
N GLN A 19 5.13 -6.80 2.26
CA GLN A 19 5.91 -5.58 2.47
C GLN A 19 5.37 -4.87 3.71
N THR A 20 6.27 -4.53 4.64
CA THR A 20 5.92 -3.79 5.84
C THR A 20 6.39 -2.35 5.71
N VAL A 21 5.49 -1.42 5.96
CA VAL A 21 5.75 0.01 5.86
C VAL A 21 5.55 0.64 7.23
N SER A 22 6.49 1.49 7.64
CA SER A 22 6.38 2.25 8.90
C SER A 22 5.38 3.39 8.74
N VAL A 23 4.43 3.47 9.66
CA VAL A 23 3.42 4.54 9.69
C VAL A 23 3.24 4.97 11.14
N SER A 24 3.74 6.16 11.46
CA SER A 24 3.63 6.72 12.81
C SER A 24 2.16 6.85 13.22
N GLY A 25 1.83 6.42 14.42
CA GLY A 25 0.50 6.53 14.99
C GLY A 25 -0.44 5.36 14.72
N LEU A 26 -0.06 4.39 13.90
CA LEU A 26 -0.88 3.19 13.73
C LEU A 26 -0.80 2.28 14.96
N THR A 27 -1.90 1.61 15.25
CA THR A 27 -1.98 0.58 16.29
C THR A 27 -2.64 -0.67 15.72
N ALA A 28 -2.42 -1.81 16.38
CA ALA A 28 -3.00 -3.08 15.95
C ALA A 28 -4.53 -3.09 16.01
N ALA A 29 -5.13 -2.22 16.81
CA ALA A 29 -6.57 -2.14 16.98
C ALA A 29 -7.27 -1.24 15.94
N MET A 30 -6.52 -0.51 15.14
CA MET A 30 -7.09 0.41 14.16
C MET A 30 -7.60 -0.32 12.92
N ASP A 31 -8.77 0.09 12.46
CA ASP A 31 -9.24 -0.22 11.12
C ASP A 31 -8.77 0.89 10.18
N VAL A 32 -8.31 0.52 9.01
CA VAL A 32 -7.83 1.49 8.04
C VAL A 32 -8.49 1.28 6.68
N MET A 33 -8.61 2.38 5.94
CA MET A 33 -8.98 2.35 4.53
C MET A 33 -7.77 2.75 3.72
N LEU A 34 -7.56 2.04 2.62
CA LEU A 34 -6.46 2.32 1.69
C LEU A 34 -7.01 2.94 0.41
N GLY A 35 -6.30 3.92 -0.10
CA GLY A 35 -6.62 4.55 -1.36
C GLY A 35 -5.37 5.08 -2.02
N LEU A 36 -5.50 5.59 -3.22
CA LEU A 36 -4.40 6.27 -3.89
C LEU A 36 -4.21 7.67 -3.30
N ASN A 37 -2.97 8.05 -3.08
CA ASN A 37 -2.61 9.41 -2.71
C ASN A 37 -2.26 10.18 -3.98
N ILE A 38 -3.27 10.75 -4.63
CA ILE A 38 -3.08 11.49 -5.87
C ILE A 38 -2.81 12.94 -5.51
N THR A 39 -1.59 13.40 -5.77
CA THR A 39 -1.16 14.79 -5.55
C THR A 39 -0.57 15.36 -6.83
N GLY A 40 -0.60 16.67 -6.95
CA GLY A 40 -0.18 17.34 -8.17
C GLY A 40 -1.16 17.05 -9.30
N SER A 41 -0.66 16.88 -10.49
CA SER A 41 -1.49 16.59 -11.67
C SER A 41 -0.89 15.43 -12.46
N PRO A 42 -0.95 14.20 -11.94
CA PRO A 42 -0.40 13.05 -12.64
C PRO A 42 -1.18 12.75 -13.91
N SER A 43 -0.54 12.09 -14.86
CA SER A 43 -1.21 11.67 -16.09
C SER A 43 -2.26 10.60 -15.80
N ALA A 44 -3.26 10.50 -16.67
CA ALA A 44 -4.27 9.44 -16.56
C ALA A 44 -3.64 8.05 -16.64
N VAL A 45 -2.61 7.88 -17.46
CA VAL A 45 -1.88 6.61 -17.58
C VAL A 45 -1.24 6.22 -16.26
N SER A 46 -0.63 7.16 -15.57
CA SER A 46 -0.03 6.91 -14.24
C SER A 46 -1.09 6.47 -13.24
N VAL A 47 -2.21 7.19 -13.18
CA VAL A 47 -3.29 6.86 -12.24
C VAL A 47 -3.87 5.47 -12.51
N VAL A 48 -4.09 5.11 -13.77
CA VAL A 48 -4.59 3.78 -14.14
C VAL A 48 -3.60 2.70 -13.74
N GLY A 49 -2.30 2.94 -13.93
CA GLY A 49 -1.26 2.01 -13.50
C GLY A 49 -1.25 1.80 -11.98
N TRP A 50 -1.38 2.87 -11.22
CA TRP A 50 -1.46 2.79 -9.75
C TRP A 50 -2.70 2.04 -9.28
N LYS A 51 -3.85 2.27 -9.92
CA LYS A 51 -5.10 1.57 -9.57
C LYS A 51 -4.96 0.06 -9.79
N LYS A 52 -4.37 -0.35 -10.90
CA LYS A 52 -4.11 -1.76 -11.18
C LYS A 52 -3.15 -2.36 -10.14
N ALA A 53 -2.09 -1.66 -9.82
CA ALA A 53 -1.09 -2.10 -8.86
C ALA A 53 -1.69 -2.22 -7.46
N LEU A 54 -2.46 -1.22 -7.02
CA LEU A 54 -3.13 -1.26 -5.72
C LEU A 54 -4.12 -2.44 -5.64
N GLY A 55 -4.78 -2.77 -6.74
CA GLY A 55 -5.69 -3.91 -6.83
C GLY A 55 -5.02 -5.27 -6.67
N MET A 56 -3.69 -5.34 -6.78
CA MET A 56 -2.95 -6.58 -6.52
C MET A 56 -2.74 -6.84 -5.03
N ILE A 57 -2.94 -5.83 -4.19
CA ILE A 57 -2.79 -5.96 -2.74
C ILE A 57 -4.08 -6.53 -2.16
N ASP A 58 -3.99 -7.70 -1.55
CA ASP A 58 -5.15 -8.43 -1.06
C ASP A 58 -5.50 -8.10 0.38
N GLU A 59 -4.51 -7.77 1.20
CA GLU A 59 -4.78 -7.36 2.58
C GLU A 59 -3.70 -6.43 3.12
N GLY A 60 -4.09 -5.66 4.15
CA GLY A 60 -3.17 -4.85 4.93
C GLY A 60 -3.47 -5.05 6.41
N THR A 61 -2.46 -5.46 7.17
CA THR A 61 -2.58 -5.70 8.60
C THR A 61 -1.81 -4.65 9.37
N THR A 62 -2.49 -3.97 10.29
CA THR A 62 -1.87 -2.94 11.13
C THR A 62 -1.25 -3.55 12.38
N ALA A 63 -0.16 -2.93 12.81
CA ALA A 63 0.48 -3.18 14.09
C ALA A 63 0.95 -1.83 14.64
N ASN A 64 1.58 -1.81 15.81
CA ASN A 64 2.05 -0.55 16.37
C ASN A 64 3.14 0.06 15.50
N GLY A 65 2.80 1.17 14.84
CA GLY A 65 3.72 1.91 13.99
C GLY A 65 3.98 1.33 12.61
N THR A 66 3.28 0.27 12.21
CA THR A 66 3.48 -0.36 10.89
C THR A 66 2.20 -0.87 10.27
N ILE A 67 2.25 -1.04 8.95
CA ILE A 67 1.24 -1.79 8.21
C ILE A 67 1.96 -2.78 7.31
N THR A 68 1.47 -4.01 7.25
CA THR A 68 2.00 -5.06 6.38
C THR A 68 0.99 -5.37 5.28
N PHE A 69 1.41 -5.19 4.05
CA PHE A 69 0.61 -5.52 2.87
C PHE A 69 0.94 -6.92 2.38
N LYS A 70 -0.07 -7.63 1.90
CA LYS A 70 0.10 -8.98 1.33
C LYS A 70 -0.56 -9.09 -0.03
N CYS A 71 0.15 -9.76 -0.94
CA CYS A 71 -0.34 -10.11 -2.27
C CYS A 71 -0.26 -11.62 -2.43
N TYR A 72 -1.38 -12.26 -2.72
CA TYR A 72 -1.44 -13.73 -2.81
C TYR A 72 -1.29 -14.27 -4.22
N SER A 73 -1.35 -13.41 -5.22
CA SER A 73 -1.26 -13.81 -6.62
C SER A 73 -0.10 -13.14 -7.33
N LYS A 74 -0.16 -11.83 -7.48
CA LYS A 74 0.87 -11.03 -8.15
C LYS A 74 1.26 -9.87 -7.27
N LYS A 75 2.52 -9.47 -7.34
CA LYS A 75 3.00 -8.27 -6.64
C LYS A 75 3.09 -7.11 -7.62
N PRO A 76 2.86 -5.87 -7.14
CA PRO A 76 3.05 -4.68 -7.97
C PRO A 76 4.50 -4.54 -8.44
N GLU A 77 4.67 -4.14 -9.69
CA GLU A 77 5.98 -3.90 -10.30
C GLU A 77 6.33 -2.42 -10.40
N ILE A 78 5.46 -1.56 -9.86
CA ILE A 78 5.67 -0.11 -9.81
C ILE A 78 5.48 0.38 -8.38
N ASN A 79 6.03 1.55 -8.09
CA ASN A 79 5.79 2.22 -6.82
C ASN A 79 4.38 2.78 -6.79
N ILE A 80 3.70 2.65 -5.64
CA ILE A 80 2.32 3.09 -5.50
C ILE A 80 2.25 4.16 -4.42
N PRO A 81 1.76 5.38 -4.73
CA PRO A 81 1.45 6.37 -3.70
C PRO A 81 0.14 5.98 -3.02
N VAL A 82 0.21 5.64 -1.75
CA VAL A 82 -0.94 5.14 -0.99
C VAL A 82 -1.29 6.09 0.13
N TYR A 83 -2.58 6.33 0.31
CA TYR A 83 -3.12 7.07 1.43
C TYR A 83 -3.79 6.10 2.40
N ILE A 84 -3.38 6.15 3.65
CA ILE A 84 -3.91 5.30 4.71
C ILE A 84 -4.76 6.18 5.62
N LYS A 85 -6.04 5.88 5.68
CA LYS A 85 -6.99 6.64 6.51
C LYS A 85 -7.48 5.75 7.63
N SER A 86 -7.35 6.19 8.86
CA SER A 86 -7.94 5.50 10.00
C SER A 86 -9.46 5.73 10.03
N VAL A 87 -10.17 4.70 10.42
CA VAL A 87 -11.62 4.72 10.49
C VAL A 87 -12.10 4.71 11.93
#